data_5ecbe702e932361647388bab15f63e1d
#
_entry.id   5ecbe702e932361647388bab15f63e1d
#
_cell.length_a   1.000
_cell.length_b   1.000
_cell.length_c   1.000
_cell.angle_alpha   90.00
_cell.angle_beta   90.00
_cell.angle_gamma   90.00
#
_symmetry.space_group_name_H-M   'P 1'
#
loop_
_entity.id
_entity.type
_entity.pdbx_description
1 polymer ?
#
loop_
_entity_poly.entity_id
_entity_poly.type
_entity_poly.pdbx_seq_one_letter_code
_entity_poly.pdbx_strand_id
1 'polypeptide(L)'
;MLPVLRNALSASVFGVGIFFATVAFAGDPIIGTWKTEPDRKDLISHIQITACGDKFCGKILSAYDKSGKEVQTKNIGKRLFWDVASEGGGKYGGGEFWVPLVNVEAVPTMVLDGDQLKVKGCSHHVCGHQTWSRL
;
A
#
# COMPACT_ATOMS: atom_id res chain seq x y z
N MET A 1 -48.24 27.75 54.90
CA MET A 1 -46.87 27.25 54.59
C MET A 1 -46.93 26.50 53.33
N LEU A 2 -46.35 27.05 52.24
CA LEU A 2 -46.29 26.43 50.97
C LEU A 2 -44.90 25.81 50.79
N PRO A 3 -44.80 24.53 50.42
CA PRO A 3 -43.47 23.93 50.09
C PRO A 3 -43.04 24.47 48.75
N VAL A 4 -41.85 25.01 48.73
CA VAL A 4 -41.19 25.43 47.48
C VAL A 4 -40.74 24.19 46.73
N LEU A 5 -41.37 23.90 45.61
CA LEU A 5 -40.91 22.92 44.67
C LEU A 5 -39.71 23.48 43.94
N ARG A 6 -38.54 22.99 44.28
CA ARG A 6 -37.35 23.22 43.51
C ARG A 6 -37.34 22.23 42.33
N ASN A 7 -37.71 22.73 41.19
CA ASN A 7 -37.45 22.00 39.94
C ASN A 7 -35.95 22.05 39.65
N ALA A 8 -35.29 20.96 39.89
CA ALA A 8 -33.96 20.77 39.37
C ALA A 8 -34.06 20.38 37.89
N LEU A 9 -33.84 21.35 37.04
CA LEU A 9 -33.62 21.08 35.62
C LEU A 9 -32.25 20.44 35.46
N SER A 10 -32.26 19.13 35.34
CA SER A 10 -31.07 18.40 34.89
C SER A 10 -30.89 18.62 33.38
N ALA A 11 -30.06 19.54 33.03
CA ALA A 11 -29.64 19.70 31.65
C ALA A 11 -28.68 18.53 31.31
N SER A 12 -29.21 17.52 30.63
CA SER A 12 -28.39 16.47 30.05
C SER A 12 -27.70 17.04 28.83
N VAL A 13 -26.42 17.36 28.96
CA VAL A 13 -25.60 17.73 27.83
C VAL A 13 -25.24 16.43 27.10
N PHE A 14 -25.97 16.14 26.02
CA PHE A 14 -25.52 15.12 25.07
C PHE A 14 -24.37 15.68 24.29
N GLY A 15 -23.13 15.32 24.69
CA GLY A 15 -21.95 15.57 23.89
C GLY A 15 -22.00 14.68 22.65
N VAL A 16 -22.30 15.28 21.50
CA VAL A 16 -22.14 14.61 20.22
C VAL A 16 -20.64 14.52 19.97
N GLY A 17 -20.05 13.38 20.33
CA GLY A 17 -18.67 13.06 19.97
C GLY A 17 -18.61 12.83 18.47
N ILE A 18 -18.06 13.79 17.74
CA ILE A 18 -17.75 13.59 16.33
C ILE A 18 -16.48 12.74 16.27
N PHE A 19 -16.63 11.45 15.97
CA PHE A 19 -15.51 10.57 15.72
C PHE A 19 -14.99 10.84 14.31
N PHE A 20 -13.90 11.58 14.19
CA PHE A 20 -13.14 11.61 12.96
C PHE A 20 -12.33 10.31 12.92
N ALA A 21 -12.71 9.38 12.03
CA ALA A 21 -11.86 8.26 11.68
C ALA A 21 -10.64 8.84 10.94
N THR A 22 -9.57 9.13 11.66
CA THR A 22 -8.27 9.39 11.04
C THR A 22 -7.78 8.08 10.48
N VAL A 23 -7.80 7.94 9.14
CA VAL A 23 -7.14 6.83 8.47
C VAL A 23 -5.65 7.04 8.66
N ALA A 24 -5.08 6.40 9.66
CA ALA A 24 -3.63 6.39 9.85
C ALA A 24 -3.04 5.46 8.80
N PHE A 25 -2.56 6.01 7.68
CA PHE A 25 -1.87 5.25 6.63
C PHE A 25 -0.66 4.47 7.14
N ALA A 26 0.00 4.94 8.20
CA ALA A 26 1.11 4.26 8.85
C ALA A 26 0.78 2.85 9.36
N GLY A 27 -0.50 2.53 9.56
CA GLY A 27 -0.98 1.21 9.98
C GLY A 27 -1.55 0.35 8.85
N ASP A 28 -1.52 0.82 7.59
CA ASP A 28 -2.05 0.02 6.49
C ASP A 28 -1.19 -1.23 6.27
N PRO A 29 -1.83 -2.42 6.15
CA PRO A 29 -1.10 -3.68 6.06
C PRO A 29 -0.27 -3.85 4.79
N ILE A 30 -0.46 -3.04 3.74
CA ILE A 30 0.40 -3.09 2.56
C ILE A 30 1.78 -2.49 2.82
N ILE A 31 1.90 -1.60 3.81
CA ILE A 31 3.17 -0.95 4.14
C ILE A 31 4.17 -1.98 4.67
N GLY A 32 5.37 -1.94 4.15
CA GLY A 32 6.46 -2.82 4.54
C GLY A 32 7.38 -3.14 3.38
N THR A 33 8.22 -4.14 3.58
CA THR A 33 9.15 -4.61 2.57
C THR A 33 8.69 -5.93 2.01
N TRP A 34 8.76 -6.04 0.69
CA TRP A 34 8.25 -7.16 -0.07
C TRP A 34 9.32 -7.74 -0.98
N LYS A 35 9.34 -9.05 -1.10
CA LYS A 35 10.22 -9.77 -2.00
C LYS A 35 9.46 -10.15 -3.26
N THR A 36 9.97 -9.75 -4.43
CA THR A 36 9.38 -10.10 -5.73
C THR A 36 9.69 -11.53 -6.14
N GLU A 37 8.99 -12.03 -7.14
CA GLU A 37 9.43 -13.19 -7.90
C GLU A 37 10.65 -12.83 -8.77
N PRO A 38 11.45 -13.83 -9.21
CA PRO A 38 12.52 -13.58 -10.16
C PRO A 38 11.99 -12.96 -11.46
N ASP A 39 12.69 -11.96 -11.95
CA ASP A 39 12.43 -11.39 -13.27
C ASP A 39 13.08 -12.21 -14.39
N ARG A 40 13.02 -11.72 -15.63
CA ARG A 40 13.63 -12.40 -16.79
C ARG A 40 15.15 -12.53 -16.73
N LYS A 41 15.80 -11.75 -15.86
CA LYS A 41 17.23 -11.80 -15.60
C LYS A 41 17.57 -12.64 -14.36
N ASP A 42 16.61 -13.39 -13.84
CA ASP A 42 16.70 -14.14 -12.59
C ASP A 42 17.06 -13.27 -11.36
N LEU A 43 16.66 -12.01 -11.36
CA LEU A 43 16.85 -11.10 -10.24
C LEU A 43 15.59 -11.00 -9.41
N ILE A 44 15.76 -11.10 -8.09
CA ILE A 44 14.73 -10.87 -7.09
C ILE A 44 14.96 -9.47 -6.51
N SER A 45 13.92 -8.66 -6.44
CA SER A 45 13.99 -7.32 -5.85
C SER A 45 13.29 -7.27 -4.51
N HIS A 46 13.82 -6.44 -3.60
CA HIS A 46 13.11 -6.02 -2.39
C HIS A 46 12.48 -4.66 -2.66
N ILE A 47 11.19 -4.58 -2.43
CA ILE A 47 10.38 -3.39 -2.66
C ILE A 47 9.88 -2.86 -1.33
N GLN A 48 10.14 -1.58 -1.07
CA GLN A 48 9.60 -0.89 0.09
C GLN A 48 8.32 -0.16 -0.31
N ILE A 49 7.21 -0.51 0.31
CA ILE A 49 5.94 0.19 0.16
C ILE A 49 5.76 1.15 1.33
N THR A 50 5.50 2.39 1.02
CA THR A 50 5.28 3.47 1.99
C THR A 50 4.04 4.27 1.63
N ALA A 51 3.54 5.02 2.60
CA ALA A 51 2.53 6.03 2.35
C ALA A 51 3.17 7.23 1.62
N CYS A 52 2.51 7.69 0.55
CA CYS A 52 2.86 8.87 -0.22
C CYS A 52 1.65 9.81 -0.22
N GLY A 53 1.54 10.68 0.78
CA GLY A 53 0.31 11.41 1.03
C GLY A 53 -0.83 10.47 1.40
N ASP A 54 -1.94 10.54 0.69
CA ASP A 54 -3.11 9.68 0.85
C ASP A 54 -3.07 8.41 -0.04
N LYS A 55 -1.98 8.19 -0.73
CA LYS A 55 -1.74 7.07 -1.64
C LYS A 55 -0.52 6.26 -1.18
N PHE A 56 -0.19 5.22 -1.95
CA PHE A 56 0.98 4.37 -1.70
C PHE A 56 1.97 4.44 -2.85
N CYS A 57 3.25 4.35 -2.48
CA CYS A 57 4.38 4.27 -3.41
C CYS A 57 5.23 3.04 -3.09
N GLY A 58 5.88 2.51 -4.11
CA GLY A 58 6.87 1.45 -3.97
C GLY A 58 8.20 1.87 -4.53
N LYS A 59 9.27 1.54 -3.80
CA LYS A 59 10.65 1.86 -4.15
C LYS A 59 11.49 0.59 -4.20
N ILE A 60 12.35 0.46 -5.19
CA ILE A 60 13.30 -0.64 -5.30
C ILE A 60 14.44 -0.39 -4.33
N LEU A 61 14.55 -1.20 -3.27
CA LEU A 61 15.59 -1.09 -2.26
C LEU A 61 16.88 -1.78 -2.68
N SER A 62 16.77 -3.00 -3.18
CA SER A 62 17.89 -3.88 -3.46
C SER A 62 17.48 -4.96 -4.44
N ALA A 63 18.46 -5.62 -5.03
CA ALA A 63 18.27 -6.74 -5.92
C ALA A 63 19.26 -7.85 -5.59
N TYR A 64 18.86 -9.08 -5.85
CA TYR A 64 19.61 -10.29 -5.52
C TYR A 64 19.59 -11.24 -6.73
N ASP A 65 20.71 -11.89 -6.98
CA ASP A 65 20.76 -12.96 -7.97
C ASP A 65 20.15 -14.26 -7.42
N LYS A 66 20.06 -15.29 -8.24
CA LYS A 66 19.48 -16.57 -7.85
C LYS A 66 20.29 -17.35 -6.81
N SER A 67 21.55 -16.96 -6.56
CA SER A 67 22.35 -17.49 -5.46
C SER A 67 22.07 -16.77 -4.13
N GLY A 68 21.25 -15.71 -4.15
CA GLY A 68 20.96 -14.87 -2.98
C GLY A 68 21.99 -13.77 -2.75
N LYS A 69 22.92 -13.57 -3.68
CA LYS A 69 23.92 -12.51 -3.60
C LYS A 69 23.32 -11.18 -4.04
N GLU A 70 23.51 -10.13 -3.23
CA GLU A 70 23.11 -8.77 -3.59
C GLU A 70 23.90 -8.27 -4.80
N VAL A 71 23.19 -7.72 -5.76
CA VAL A 71 23.76 -7.16 -6.97
C VAL A 71 23.35 -5.69 -7.13
N GLN A 72 24.23 -4.90 -7.70
CA GLN A 72 23.95 -3.51 -8.02
C GLN A 72 23.33 -3.41 -9.41
N THR A 73 22.22 -2.69 -9.50
CA THR A 73 21.59 -2.35 -10.78
C THR A 73 21.31 -0.86 -10.84
N LYS A 74 21.12 -0.34 -12.03
CA LYS A 74 20.73 1.07 -12.23
C LYS A 74 19.35 1.41 -11.69
N ASN A 75 18.56 0.40 -11.36
CA ASN A 75 17.17 0.58 -10.89
C ASN A 75 17.05 0.71 -9.36
N ILE A 76 18.13 0.42 -8.62
CA ILE A 76 18.12 0.57 -7.16
C ILE A 76 17.85 2.02 -6.78
N GLY A 77 16.91 2.21 -5.84
CA GLY A 77 16.49 3.51 -5.37
C GLY A 77 15.40 4.17 -6.22
N LYS A 78 15.06 3.61 -7.37
CA LYS A 78 13.99 4.15 -8.21
C LYS A 78 12.62 3.77 -7.69
N ARG A 79 11.67 4.65 -7.92
CA ARG A 79 10.26 4.42 -7.63
C ARG A 79 9.69 3.43 -8.67
N LEU A 80 9.09 2.35 -8.16
CA LEU A 80 8.51 1.31 -8.99
C LEU A 80 7.04 1.60 -9.32
N PHE A 81 6.30 2.09 -8.33
CA PHE A 81 4.92 2.51 -8.53
C PHE A 81 4.58 3.70 -7.63
N TRP A 82 3.52 4.42 -7.98
CA TRP A 82 3.03 5.58 -7.25
C TRP A 82 1.53 5.79 -7.46
N ASP A 83 0.94 6.59 -6.61
CA ASP A 83 -0.49 6.94 -6.62
C ASP A 83 -1.43 5.74 -6.56
N VAL A 84 -1.00 4.65 -5.96
CA VAL A 84 -1.84 3.48 -5.71
C VAL A 84 -2.71 3.73 -4.50
N ALA A 85 -4.02 3.50 -4.63
CA ALA A 85 -5.00 3.74 -3.59
C ALA A 85 -5.58 2.43 -3.05
N SER A 86 -5.91 2.43 -1.76
CA SER A 86 -6.74 1.37 -1.18
C SER A 86 -8.16 1.45 -1.73
N GLU A 87 -8.69 0.33 -2.16
CA GLU A 87 -10.09 0.18 -2.62
C GLU A 87 -10.94 -0.58 -1.59
N GLY A 88 -10.35 -0.90 -0.44
CA GLY A 88 -10.98 -1.70 0.61
C GLY A 88 -10.88 -3.20 0.36
N GLY A 89 -11.05 -3.99 1.43
CA GLY A 89 -11.04 -5.44 1.34
C GLY A 89 -9.72 -6.07 0.88
N GLY A 90 -8.59 -5.39 1.13
CA GLY A 90 -7.26 -5.85 0.71
C GLY A 90 -6.94 -5.59 -0.75
N LYS A 91 -7.78 -4.81 -1.45
CA LYS A 91 -7.56 -4.43 -2.85
C LYS A 91 -6.95 -3.05 -2.94
N TYR A 92 -6.02 -2.89 -3.88
CA TYR A 92 -5.32 -1.65 -4.17
C TYR A 92 -5.23 -1.47 -5.68
N GLY A 93 -5.35 -0.26 -6.15
CA GLY A 93 -5.30 -0.01 -7.59
C GLY A 93 -5.18 1.46 -7.93
N GLY A 94 -5.24 1.74 -9.21
CA GLY A 94 -5.00 3.07 -9.76
C GLY A 94 -3.52 3.42 -9.74
N GLY A 95 -3.21 4.66 -10.08
CA GLY A 95 -1.84 5.10 -10.18
C GLY A 95 -1.10 4.48 -11.36
N GLU A 96 0.20 4.39 -11.21
CA GLU A 96 1.08 3.90 -12.28
C GLU A 96 2.14 2.96 -11.73
N PHE A 97 2.49 1.98 -12.53
CA PHE A 97 3.53 1.00 -12.27
C PHE A 97 4.52 1.00 -13.42
N TRP A 98 5.78 1.28 -13.12
CA TRP A 98 6.83 1.24 -14.12
C TRP A 98 7.41 -0.19 -14.22
N VAL A 99 7.49 -0.71 -15.43
CA VAL A 99 8.07 -2.02 -15.72
C VAL A 99 9.49 -1.82 -16.25
N PRO A 100 10.53 -2.02 -15.42
CA PRO A 100 11.91 -1.67 -15.79
C PRO A 100 12.45 -2.37 -17.02
N LEU A 101 12.09 -3.66 -17.22
CA LEU A 101 12.63 -4.48 -18.31
C LEU A 101 12.28 -3.97 -19.70
N VAL A 102 11.10 -3.38 -19.84
CA VAL A 102 10.57 -2.89 -21.11
C VAL A 102 10.37 -1.37 -21.12
N ASN A 103 10.66 -0.73 -20.00
CA ASN A 103 10.52 0.72 -19.78
C ASN A 103 9.16 1.25 -20.22
N VAL A 104 8.10 0.59 -19.77
CA VAL A 104 6.72 1.01 -19.98
C VAL A 104 6.01 1.19 -18.66
N GLU A 105 4.96 2.02 -18.66
CA GLU A 105 4.07 2.19 -17.55
C GLU A 105 2.83 1.32 -17.73
N ALA A 106 2.36 0.75 -16.63
CA ALA A 106 1.18 -0.08 -16.57
C ALA A 106 0.26 0.42 -15.45
N VAL A 107 -1.02 0.06 -15.53
CA VAL A 107 -1.96 0.32 -14.44
C VAL A 107 -1.91 -0.87 -13.48
N PRO A 108 -1.54 -0.66 -12.21
CA PRO A 108 -1.45 -1.73 -11.24
C PRO A 108 -2.79 -2.10 -10.64
N THR A 109 -2.94 -3.37 -10.33
CA THR A 109 -3.95 -3.91 -9.43
C THR A 109 -3.24 -4.83 -8.44
N MET A 110 -3.49 -4.63 -7.15
CA MET A 110 -2.85 -5.41 -6.11
C MET A 110 -3.91 -6.00 -5.17
N VAL A 111 -3.69 -7.23 -4.75
CA VAL A 111 -4.53 -7.91 -3.76
C VAL A 111 -3.65 -8.43 -2.64
N LEU A 112 -3.89 -7.91 -1.45
CA LEU A 112 -3.21 -8.35 -0.23
C LEU A 112 -3.95 -9.54 0.36
N ASP A 113 -3.22 -10.63 0.57
CA ASP A 113 -3.70 -11.85 1.19
C ASP A 113 -2.66 -12.32 2.22
N GLY A 114 -2.84 -11.92 3.48
CA GLY A 114 -1.89 -12.21 4.55
C GLY A 114 -0.51 -11.63 4.24
N ASP A 115 0.49 -12.50 4.16
CA ASP A 115 1.88 -12.14 3.86
C ASP A 115 2.22 -12.22 2.37
N GLN A 116 1.21 -12.31 1.52
CA GLN A 116 1.35 -12.29 0.07
C GLN A 116 0.66 -11.07 -0.54
N LEU A 117 1.28 -10.50 -1.55
CA LEU A 117 0.74 -9.41 -2.34
C LEU A 117 0.73 -9.84 -3.80
N LYS A 118 -0.46 -10.06 -4.35
CA LYS A 118 -0.63 -10.37 -5.76
C LYS A 118 -0.64 -9.07 -6.55
N VAL A 119 0.35 -8.89 -7.42
CA VAL A 119 0.55 -7.67 -8.21
C VAL A 119 0.30 -7.99 -9.67
N LYS A 120 -0.59 -7.22 -10.28
CA LYS A 120 -0.89 -7.30 -11.71
C LYS A 120 -0.73 -5.92 -12.32
N GLY A 121 -0.08 -5.84 -13.45
CA GLY A 121 0.04 -4.62 -14.24
C GLY A 121 -0.41 -4.88 -15.67
N CYS A 122 -1.23 -3.98 -16.19
CA CYS A 122 -1.73 -4.05 -17.56
C CYS A 122 -1.37 -2.78 -18.30
N SER A 123 -0.80 -2.92 -19.52
CA SER A 123 -0.54 -1.84 -20.46
C SER A 123 -1.09 -2.24 -21.81
N HIS A 124 -2.06 -1.48 -22.34
CA HIS A 124 -2.82 -1.82 -23.54
C HIS A 124 -3.49 -3.20 -23.37
N HIS A 125 -3.10 -4.19 -24.16
CA HIS A 125 -3.66 -5.55 -24.11
C HIS A 125 -2.73 -6.57 -23.44
N VAL A 126 -1.62 -6.09 -22.87
CA VAL A 126 -0.61 -6.96 -22.24
C VAL A 126 -0.67 -6.77 -20.74
N CYS A 127 -0.86 -7.88 -20.02
CA CYS A 127 -0.81 -7.92 -18.57
C CYS A 127 0.31 -8.84 -18.11
N GLY A 128 0.99 -8.42 -17.05
CA GLY A 128 1.92 -9.25 -16.29
C GLY A 128 1.46 -9.35 -14.84
N HIS A 129 1.89 -10.39 -14.15
CA HIS A 129 1.58 -10.57 -12.73
C HIS A 129 2.72 -11.23 -11.99
N GLN A 130 2.81 -10.93 -10.70
CA GLN A 130 3.70 -11.55 -9.75
C GLN A 130 3.00 -11.70 -8.40
N THR A 131 3.45 -12.65 -7.60
CA THR A 131 3.10 -12.73 -6.18
C THR A 131 4.32 -12.38 -5.36
N TRP A 132 4.22 -11.31 -4.58
CA TRP A 132 5.29 -10.87 -3.69
C TRP A 132 5.07 -11.42 -2.30
N SER A 133 6.14 -11.69 -1.59
CA SER A 133 6.11 -12.19 -0.21
C SER A 133 6.61 -11.13 0.75
N ARG A 134 5.95 -11.00 1.90
CA ARG A 134 6.40 -10.09 2.95
C ARG A 134 7.74 -10.54 3.53
N LEU A 135 8.63 -9.60 3.75
CA LEU A 135 9.89 -9.78 4.45
C LEU A 135 9.79 -9.46 5.94
#